data_178476acc0927ec9b28ed0f339b0d80a
#
_entry.id   178476acc0927ec9b28ed0f339b0d80a
#
_cell.length_a   1.000
_cell.length_b   1.000
_cell.length_c   1.000
_cell.angle_alpha   90.00
_cell.angle_beta   90.00
_cell.angle_gamma   90.00
#
_symmetry.space_group_name_H-M   'P 1'
#
loop_
_entity.id
_entity.type
_entity.pdbx_description
1 polymer ?
#
loop_
_entity_poly.entity_id
_entity_poly.type
_entity_poly.pdbx_seq_one_letter_code
_entity_poly.pdbx_strand_id
1 'polypeptide(L)'
;MNWKFSVAVCLTLGWQSVFGLEIIEVTVDVEDGRYRVFGQSRIEATPEFVYAVLMDYDNFHKLAGGIAESKFLPNDESGNMMAYTRFESCVLFFCKTLEKVERVVGQPTNSIQVEAIPDLSDFAFNESSWKIERSAGKTLLTFEAEFDPDFWVPPLIGTWAIRNKLLNSAESIGMRIEWMQAKGLTLAQVSE
;
A
#
# COMPACT_ATOMS: atom_id res chain seq x y z
N MET A 1 -7.91 66.59 -21.96
CA MET A 1 -7.40 66.08 -20.70
C MET A 1 -7.84 64.65 -20.57
N ASN A 2 -7.06 63.68 -21.15
CA ASN A 2 -7.46 62.29 -21.30
C ASN A 2 -6.84 61.47 -20.16
N TRP A 3 -7.66 61.02 -19.22
CA TRP A 3 -7.24 60.14 -18.10
C TRP A 3 -7.40 58.69 -18.54
N LYS A 4 -6.27 58.02 -18.76
CA LYS A 4 -6.23 56.59 -19.01
C LYS A 4 -6.15 55.84 -17.66
N PHE A 5 -7.23 55.17 -17.26
CA PHE A 5 -7.22 54.23 -16.18
C PHE A 5 -6.61 52.90 -16.67
N SER A 6 -5.42 52.56 -16.21
CA SER A 6 -4.85 51.24 -16.37
C SER A 6 -5.36 50.35 -15.23
N VAL A 7 -6.22 49.36 -15.60
CA VAL A 7 -6.63 48.33 -14.68
C VAL A 7 -5.56 47.21 -14.69
N ALA A 8 -4.80 47.13 -13.60
CA ALA A 8 -3.88 46.02 -13.37
C ALA A 8 -4.68 44.79 -12.91
N VAL A 9 -4.83 43.81 -13.78
CA VAL A 9 -5.41 42.49 -13.44
C VAL A 9 -4.31 41.67 -12.75
N CYS A 10 -4.38 41.56 -11.42
CA CYS A 10 -3.58 40.62 -10.64
C CYS A 10 -4.13 39.21 -10.88
N LEU A 11 -3.48 38.46 -11.77
CA LEU A 11 -3.66 37.00 -11.89
C LEU A 11 -3.03 36.33 -10.66
N THR A 12 -3.82 36.02 -9.66
CA THR A 12 -3.45 35.09 -8.59
C THR A 12 -3.47 33.69 -9.18
N LEU A 13 -2.30 33.22 -9.57
CA LEU A 13 -2.07 31.80 -9.85
C LEU A 13 -2.26 31.03 -8.53
N GLY A 14 -3.47 30.49 -8.34
CA GLY A 14 -3.73 29.55 -7.28
C GLY A 14 -2.87 28.29 -7.51
N TRP A 15 -1.95 28.04 -6.63
CA TRP A 15 -1.27 26.75 -6.58
C TRP A 15 -2.29 25.69 -6.19
N GLN A 16 -2.83 25.03 -7.17
CA GLN A 16 -3.56 23.80 -6.96
C GLN A 16 -2.49 22.75 -6.63
N SER A 17 -2.46 22.30 -5.39
CA SER A 17 -1.71 21.09 -5.02
C SER A 17 -2.39 19.91 -5.73
N VAL A 18 -1.92 19.58 -6.91
CA VAL A 18 -2.26 18.33 -7.58
C VAL A 18 -1.57 17.25 -6.76
N PHE A 19 -2.32 16.35 -6.15
CA PHE A 19 -1.75 15.12 -5.59
C PHE A 19 -0.89 14.47 -6.66
N GLY A 20 0.36 14.22 -6.31
CA GLY A 20 1.36 13.81 -7.29
C GLY A 20 1.50 12.30 -7.45
N LEU A 21 0.55 11.51 -6.91
CA LEU A 21 0.52 10.06 -7.04
C LEU A 21 0.47 9.67 -8.52
N GLU A 22 1.40 8.84 -8.92
CA GLU A 22 1.46 8.21 -10.23
C GLU A 22 1.58 6.71 -10.07
N ILE A 23 0.58 5.96 -10.49
CA ILE A 23 0.68 4.51 -10.63
C ILE A 23 1.38 4.22 -11.96
N ILE A 24 2.59 3.68 -11.88
CA ILE A 24 3.43 3.40 -13.05
C ILE A 24 3.05 2.08 -13.67
N GLU A 25 2.93 1.03 -12.84
CA GLU A 25 2.62 -0.31 -13.31
C GLU A 25 1.94 -1.14 -12.21
N VAL A 26 1.04 -2.02 -12.60
CA VAL A 26 0.53 -3.12 -11.78
C VAL A 26 0.30 -4.33 -12.66
N THR A 27 1.02 -5.41 -12.40
CA THR A 27 0.87 -6.69 -13.09
C THR A 27 0.53 -7.81 -12.11
N VAL A 28 -0.19 -8.81 -12.60
CA VAL A 28 -0.52 -10.04 -11.88
C VAL A 28 -0.40 -11.19 -12.87
N ASP A 29 0.53 -12.09 -12.59
CA ASP A 29 0.73 -13.31 -13.33
C ASP A 29 0.39 -14.53 -12.49
N VAL A 30 0.00 -15.61 -13.13
CA VAL A 30 -0.32 -16.89 -12.47
C VAL A 30 0.39 -18.03 -13.19
N GLU A 31 1.18 -18.77 -12.45
CA GLU A 31 1.88 -19.94 -12.93
C GLU A 31 1.72 -21.08 -11.91
N ASP A 32 1.20 -22.20 -12.33
CA ASP A 32 0.96 -23.40 -11.49
C ASP A 32 0.17 -23.12 -10.18
N GLY A 33 -0.82 -22.23 -10.24
CA GLY A 33 -1.65 -21.83 -9.09
C GLY A 33 -1.04 -20.75 -8.19
N ARG A 34 0.21 -20.39 -8.40
CA ARG A 34 0.94 -19.37 -7.67
C ARG A 34 0.80 -18.01 -8.36
N TYR A 35 0.47 -17.02 -7.59
CA TYR A 35 0.29 -15.62 -8.05
C TYR A 35 1.58 -14.84 -7.83
N ARG A 36 2.01 -14.14 -8.88
CA ARG A 36 3.09 -13.16 -8.82
C ARG A 36 2.53 -11.78 -9.09
N VAL A 37 2.83 -10.87 -8.20
CA VAL A 37 2.36 -9.48 -8.24
C VAL A 37 3.56 -8.56 -8.33
N PHE A 38 3.48 -7.60 -9.23
CA PHE A 38 4.37 -6.46 -9.27
C PHE A 38 3.54 -5.19 -9.31
N GLY A 39 3.93 -4.20 -8.50
CA GLY A 39 3.33 -2.88 -8.48
C GLY A 39 4.40 -1.81 -8.29
N GLN A 40 4.31 -0.73 -9.06
CA GLN A 40 5.20 0.41 -8.91
C GLN A 40 4.42 1.71 -8.95
N SER A 41 4.71 2.59 -8.00
CA SER A 41 4.08 3.91 -7.91
C SER A 41 5.09 4.98 -7.48
N ARG A 42 4.81 6.22 -7.88
CA ARG A 42 5.55 7.40 -7.42
C ARG A 42 4.66 8.23 -6.52
N ILE A 43 5.11 8.45 -5.29
CA ILE A 43 4.34 9.06 -4.20
C ILE A 43 5.01 10.37 -3.79
N GLU A 44 4.24 11.44 -3.66
CA GLU A 44 4.74 12.76 -3.19
C GLU A 44 4.88 12.78 -1.66
N ALA A 45 5.78 11.94 -1.18
CA ALA A 45 6.16 11.82 0.22
C ALA A 45 7.64 11.46 0.33
N THR A 46 8.22 11.67 1.51
CA THR A 46 9.61 11.28 1.75
C THR A 46 9.73 9.76 1.99
N PRO A 47 10.85 9.12 1.61
CA PRO A 47 11.08 7.69 1.89
C PRO A 47 10.94 7.34 3.37
N GLU A 48 11.38 8.23 4.24
CA GLU A 48 11.31 8.07 5.69
C GLU A 48 9.84 7.99 6.17
N PHE A 49 9.00 8.84 5.61
CA PHE A 49 7.57 8.86 5.94
C PHE A 49 6.84 7.65 5.37
N VAL A 50 7.09 7.30 4.10
CA VAL A 50 6.52 6.10 3.46
C VAL A 50 6.87 4.85 4.26
N TYR A 51 8.16 4.70 4.65
CA TYR A 51 8.60 3.58 5.47
C TYR A 51 7.88 3.54 6.82
N ALA A 52 7.80 4.67 7.53
CA ALA A 52 7.13 4.74 8.82
C ALA A 52 5.64 4.35 8.75
N VAL A 53 4.94 4.77 7.68
CA VAL A 53 3.53 4.43 7.45
C VAL A 53 3.35 2.94 7.14
N LEU A 54 4.20 2.37 6.28
CA LEU A 54 4.11 0.96 5.90
C LEU A 54 4.51 0.01 7.04
N MET A 55 5.31 0.48 7.98
CA MET A 55 5.71 -0.29 9.17
C MET A 55 4.76 -0.11 10.36
N ASP A 56 3.76 0.74 10.29
CA ASP A 56 2.80 0.95 11.40
C ASP A 56 1.68 -0.09 11.36
N TYR A 57 2.01 -1.36 11.64
CA TYR A 57 1.06 -2.48 11.63
C TYR A 57 -0.10 -2.30 12.62
N ASP A 58 0.10 -1.63 13.74
CA ASP A 58 -0.98 -1.39 14.70
C ASP A 58 -2.10 -0.50 14.13
N ASN A 59 -1.79 0.28 13.11
CA ASN A 59 -2.73 1.15 12.42
C ASN A 59 -2.90 0.84 10.92
N PHE A 60 -2.22 -0.19 10.39
CA PHE A 60 -2.17 -0.49 8.97
C PHE A 60 -3.56 -0.72 8.34
N HIS A 61 -4.52 -1.23 9.12
CA HIS A 61 -5.92 -1.37 8.72
C HIS A 61 -6.57 -0.04 8.29
N LYS A 62 -6.07 1.10 8.76
CA LYS A 62 -6.54 2.43 8.35
C LYS A 62 -6.00 2.88 7.00
N LEU A 63 -4.99 2.19 6.47
CA LEU A 63 -4.29 2.64 5.26
C LEU A 63 -5.07 2.33 3.98
N ALA A 64 -5.71 1.16 3.90
CA ALA A 64 -6.47 0.74 2.73
C ALA A 64 -7.72 -0.06 3.11
N GLY A 65 -8.79 0.14 2.36
CA GLY A 65 -10.01 -0.65 2.53
C GLY A 65 -9.78 -2.13 2.22
N GLY A 66 -10.44 -2.99 3.01
CA GLY A 66 -10.33 -4.44 2.92
C GLY A 66 -9.31 -5.06 3.88
N ILE A 67 -8.57 -4.24 4.63
CA ILE A 67 -7.84 -4.68 5.81
C ILE A 67 -8.75 -4.38 7.02
N ALA A 68 -9.29 -5.42 7.63
CA ALA A 68 -10.24 -5.28 8.74
C ALA A 68 -9.54 -5.19 10.09
N GLU A 69 -8.37 -5.78 10.23
CA GLU A 69 -7.55 -5.74 11.44
C GLU A 69 -6.08 -5.89 11.07
N SER A 70 -5.23 -5.18 11.80
CA SER A 70 -3.78 -5.35 11.72
C SER A 70 -3.14 -4.98 13.06
N LYS A 71 -2.08 -5.67 13.42
CA LYS A 71 -1.32 -5.39 14.65
C LYS A 71 0.02 -6.09 14.66
N PHE A 72 0.97 -5.56 15.44
CA PHE A 72 2.13 -6.33 15.82
C PHE A 72 1.76 -7.41 16.84
N LEU A 73 2.44 -8.54 16.74
CA LEU A 73 2.42 -9.62 17.72
C LEU A 73 3.73 -9.60 18.52
N PRO A 74 3.78 -10.32 19.65
CA PRO A 74 5.06 -10.61 20.31
C PRO A 74 6.04 -11.24 19.32
N ASN A 75 7.32 -10.86 19.42
CA ASN A 75 8.37 -11.47 18.60
C ASN A 75 8.38 -12.98 18.74
N ASP A 76 8.80 -13.67 17.68
CA ASP A 76 9.01 -15.12 17.75
C ASP A 76 10.18 -15.50 18.69
N GLU A 77 10.39 -16.80 18.91
CA GLU A 77 11.46 -17.31 19.78
C GLU A 77 12.86 -16.90 19.32
N SER A 78 13.02 -16.55 18.04
CA SER A 78 14.27 -16.08 17.46
C SER A 78 14.43 -14.57 17.53
N GLY A 79 13.43 -13.84 18.06
CA GLY A 79 13.41 -12.39 18.17
C GLY A 79 12.96 -11.64 16.92
N ASN A 80 12.42 -12.35 15.91
CA ASN A 80 11.90 -11.71 14.72
C ASN A 80 10.59 -10.97 15.00
N MET A 81 10.40 -9.81 14.38
CA MET A 81 9.15 -9.05 14.42
C MET A 81 8.03 -9.84 13.76
N MET A 82 6.90 -9.95 14.44
CA MET A 82 5.73 -10.66 13.98
C MET A 82 4.55 -9.70 13.82
N ALA A 83 3.75 -9.90 12.78
CA ALA A 83 2.54 -9.13 12.55
C ALA A 83 1.36 -10.05 12.20
N TYR A 84 0.16 -9.57 12.51
CA TYR A 84 -1.10 -10.18 12.12
C TYR A 84 -1.87 -9.21 11.24
N THR A 85 -2.49 -9.72 10.18
CA THR A 85 -3.37 -8.97 9.31
C THR A 85 -4.59 -9.81 8.94
N ARG A 86 -5.79 -9.24 9.06
CA ARG A 86 -7.04 -9.83 8.62
C ARG A 86 -7.62 -9.02 7.48
N PHE A 87 -7.81 -9.67 6.35
CA PHE A 87 -8.40 -9.10 5.15
C PHE A 87 -9.85 -9.53 5.02
N GLU A 88 -10.72 -8.61 4.66
CA GLU A 88 -12.09 -8.90 4.26
C GLU A 88 -12.30 -8.36 2.84
N SER A 89 -12.63 -9.24 1.92
CA SER A 89 -12.76 -8.87 0.52
C SER A 89 -13.89 -9.62 -0.14
N CYS A 90 -14.69 -8.88 -0.93
CA CYS A 90 -15.71 -9.44 -1.78
C CYS A 90 -15.35 -9.19 -3.24
N VAL A 91 -15.52 -10.21 -4.07
CA VAL A 91 -15.47 -10.13 -5.52
C VAL A 91 -16.80 -10.63 -6.05
N LEU A 92 -17.62 -9.71 -6.57
CA LEU A 92 -19.02 -9.95 -6.91
C LEU A 92 -19.80 -10.42 -5.66
N PHE A 93 -20.29 -11.67 -5.67
CA PHE A 93 -20.99 -12.31 -4.55
C PHE A 93 -20.10 -13.24 -3.72
N PHE A 94 -18.81 -13.29 -4.02
CA PHE A 94 -17.84 -14.12 -3.32
C PHE A 94 -17.09 -13.25 -2.29
N CYS A 95 -17.47 -13.40 -1.02
CA CYS A 95 -16.78 -12.74 0.09
C CYS A 95 -15.86 -13.74 0.80
N LYS A 96 -14.65 -13.33 1.10
CA LYS A 96 -13.67 -14.12 1.84
C LYS A 96 -13.02 -13.28 2.92
N THR A 97 -12.92 -13.87 4.10
CA THR A 97 -12.05 -13.38 5.16
C THR A 97 -10.76 -14.21 5.09
N LEU A 98 -9.62 -13.55 5.13
CA LEU A 98 -8.30 -14.17 5.10
C LEU A 98 -7.48 -13.64 6.27
N GLU A 99 -6.83 -14.54 6.97
CA GLU A 99 -5.94 -14.22 8.07
C GLU A 99 -4.50 -14.54 7.69
N LYS A 100 -3.57 -13.70 8.15
CA LYS A 100 -2.15 -13.87 7.88
C LYS A 100 -1.34 -13.49 9.11
N VAL A 101 -0.51 -14.39 9.56
CA VAL A 101 0.57 -14.14 10.50
C VAL A 101 1.88 -14.17 9.75
N GLU A 102 2.72 -13.18 9.93
CA GLU A 102 3.90 -12.98 9.12
C GLU A 102 5.10 -12.47 9.92
N ARG A 103 6.31 -12.87 9.49
CA ARG A 103 7.55 -12.23 9.90
C ARG A 103 7.76 -10.98 9.09
N VAL A 104 8.22 -9.93 9.77
CA VAL A 104 8.48 -8.62 9.14
C VAL A 104 9.94 -8.25 9.37
N VAL A 105 10.65 -7.96 8.28
CA VAL A 105 12.03 -7.48 8.32
C VAL A 105 12.11 -6.13 7.64
N GLY A 106 12.26 -5.07 8.43
CA GLY A 106 12.40 -3.71 7.93
C GLY A 106 13.87 -3.26 7.87
N GLN A 107 14.25 -2.69 6.73
CA GLN A 107 15.48 -1.91 6.59
C GLN A 107 15.08 -0.44 6.45
N PRO A 108 15.29 0.39 7.49
CA PRO A 108 14.77 1.76 7.50
C PRO A 108 15.04 2.52 6.21
N THR A 109 13.98 3.14 5.68
CA THR A 109 13.98 3.97 4.47
C THR A 109 14.37 3.26 3.16
N ASN A 110 14.54 1.94 3.19
CA ASN A 110 15.03 1.18 2.04
C ASN A 110 14.07 0.05 1.62
N SER A 111 13.76 -0.86 2.55
CA SER A 111 12.89 -2.00 2.22
C SER A 111 12.16 -2.56 3.42
N ILE A 112 11.06 -3.27 3.14
CA ILE A 112 10.34 -4.10 4.08
C ILE A 112 10.14 -5.45 3.39
N GLN A 113 10.55 -6.52 4.04
CA GLN A 113 10.35 -7.89 3.58
C GLN A 113 9.40 -8.58 4.54
N VAL A 114 8.50 -9.37 4.00
CA VAL A 114 7.44 -10.03 4.75
C VAL A 114 7.31 -11.46 4.27
N GLU A 115 7.28 -12.40 5.21
CA GLU A 115 7.09 -13.83 4.97
C GLU A 115 5.96 -14.34 5.85
N ALA A 116 4.89 -14.88 5.25
CA ALA A 116 3.81 -15.50 6.00
C ALA A 116 4.24 -16.82 6.62
N ILE A 117 3.66 -17.14 7.78
CA ILE A 117 3.82 -18.45 8.43
C ILE A 117 2.62 -19.31 7.99
N PRO A 118 2.84 -20.35 7.16
CA PRO A 118 1.75 -21.12 6.57
C PRO A 118 0.80 -21.73 7.60
N ASP A 119 1.32 -22.30 8.68
CA ASP A 119 0.53 -22.94 9.74
C ASP A 119 -0.39 -21.96 10.52
N LEU A 120 -0.18 -20.64 10.35
CA LEU A 120 -0.91 -19.58 11.01
C LEU A 120 -1.59 -18.63 10.01
N SER A 121 -1.71 -19.03 8.75
CA SER A 121 -2.20 -18.18 7.66
C SER A 121 -3.07 -18.95 6.68
N ASP A 122 -3.96 -18.26 5.98
CA ASP A 122 -4.76 -18.80 4.87
C ASP A 122 -3.96 -18.87 3.54
N PHE A 123 -2.65 -18.98 3.63
CA PHE A 123 -1.75 -19.06 2.50
C PHE A 123 -0.77 -20.22 2.70
N ALA A 124 -0.71 -21.15 1.75
CA ALA A 124 0.32 -22.19 1.72
C ALA A 124 1.73 -21.61 1.52
N PHE A 125 1.80 -20.46 0.85
CA PHE A 125 2.99 -19.67 0.66
C PHE A 125 2.62 -18.20 0.49
N ASN A 126 3.32 -17.27 1.11
CA ASN A 126 3.24 -15.84 0.81
C ASN A 126 4.54 -15.15 1.22
N GLU A 127 5.21 -14.57 0.24
CA GLU A 127 6.32 -13.64 0.45
C GLU A 127 6.00 -12.32 -0.24
N SER A 128 6.36 -11.22 0.38
CA SER A 128 6.22 -9.91 -0.23
C SER A 128 7.34 -8.96 0.19
N SER A 129 7.59 -7.99 -0.67
CA SER A 129 8.60 -6.96 -0.40
C SER A 129 8.12 -5.59 -0.87
N TRP A 130 8.51 -4.59 -0.10
CA TRP A 130 8.41 -3.18 -0.47
C TRP A 130 9.84 -2.65 -0.64
N LYS A 131 10.13 -2.04 -1.79
CA LYS A 131 11.36 -1.30 -2.02
C LYS A 131 11.03 0.18 -2.08
N ILE A 132 11.76 0.98 -1.33
CA ILE A 132 11.51 2.39 -1.11
C ILE A 132 12.73 3.17 -1.60
N GLU A 133 12.58 3.96 -2.64
CA GLU A 133 13.69 4.66 -3.28
C GLU A 133 13.36 6.15 -3.45
N ARG A 134 14.33 7.02 -3.22
CA ARG A 134 14.16 8.46 -3.53
C ARG A 134 14.30 8.68 -5.04
N SER A 135 13.32 9.33 -5.64
CA SER A 135 13.28 9.63 -7.07
C SER A 135 12.74 11.02 -7.34
N ALA A 136 13.59 11.94 -7.81
CA ALA A 136 13.22 13.31 -8.19
C ALA A 136 12.40 14.07 -7.11
N GLY A 137 12.80 13.93 -5.84
CA GLY A 137 12.13 14.59 -4.70
C GLY A 137 10.88 13.88 -4.18
N LYS A 138 10.48 12.77 -4.81
CA LYS A 138 9.37 11.88 -4.43
C LYS A 138 9.91 10.52 -4.01
N THR A 139 9.04 9.63 -3.60
CA THR A 139 9.36 8.23 -3.35
C THR A 139 8.87 7.35 -4.50
N LEU A 140 9.77 6.58 -5.07
CA LEU A 140 9.44 5.44 -5.92
C LEU A 140 9.23 4.24 -5.00
N LEU A 141 8.00 3.76 -4.94
CA LEU A 141 7.60 2.60 -4.15
C LEU A 141 7.35 1.43 -5.10
N THR A 142 8.12 0.34 -4.93
CA THR A 142 7.92 -0.91 -5.65
C THR A 142 7.42 -1.97 -4.68
N PHE A 143 6.36 -2.65 -5.04
CA PHE A 143 5.79 -3.78 -4.32
C PHE A 143 5.91 -5.04 -5.16
N GLU A 144 6.44 -6.08 -4.58
CA GLU A 144 6.48 -7.42 -5.17
C GLU A 144 5.88 -8.41 -4.19
N ALA A 145 5.08 -9.34 -4.69
CA ALA A 145 4.57 -10.43 -3.88
C ALA A 145 4.44 -11.71 -4.70
N GLU A 146 4.70 -12.81 -4.05
CA GLU A 146 4.42 -14.14 -4.56
C GLU A 146 3.61 -14.90 -3.50
N PHE A 147 2.47 -15.46 -3.90
CA PHE A 147 1.62 -16.18 -2.95
C PHE A 147 0.85 -17.32 -3.60
N ASP A 148 0.62 -18.34 -2.77
CA ASP A 148 -0.20 -19.52 -3.08
C ASP A 148 -1.34 -19.56 -2.04
N PRO A 149 -2.58 -19.22 -2.44
CA PRO A 149 -3.69 -19.24 -1.51
C PRO A 149 -4.07 -20.70 -1.16
N ASP A 150 -4.27 -20.98 0.13
CA ASP A 150 -4.76 -22.29 0.58
C ASP A 150 -6.29 -22.40 0.44
N PHE A 151 -6.81 -21.96 -0.71
CA PHE A 151 -8.22 -22.05 -1.07
C PHE A 151 -8.41 -21.91 -2.58
N TRP A 152 -9.53 -22.44 -3.07
CA TRP A 152 -9.86 -22.35 -4.49
C TRP A 152 -10.15 -20.91 -4.93
N VAL A 153 -9.46 -20.46 -5.97
CA VAL A 153 -9.67 -19.16 -6.65
C VAL A 153 -10.24 -19.45 -8.05
N PRO A 154 -11.39 -18.84 -8.43
CA PRO A 154 -11.97 -19.04 -9.77
C PRO A 154 -10.98 -18.60 -10.88
N PRO A 155 -10.56 -19.49 -11.79
CA PRO A 155 -9.48 -19.17 -12.74
C PRO A 155 -9.79 -18.03 -13.71
N LEU A 156 -11.06 -17.89 -14.10
CA LEU A 156 -11.47 -16.87 -15.10
C LEU A 156 -11.56 -15.45 -14.56
N ILE A 157 -11.73 -15.27 -13.25
CA ILE A 157 -11.93 -13.98 -12.62
C ILE A 157 -10.82 -13.63 -11.62
N GLY A 158 -10.05 -14.64 -11.17
CA GLY A 158 -9.06 -14.46 -10.11
C GLY A 158 -8.02 -13.40 -10.42
N THR A 159 -7.33 -13.52 -11.54
CA THR A 159 -6.25 -12.56 -11.95
C THR A 159 -6.78 -11.15 -12.13
N TRP A 160 -7.93 -11.00 -12.82
CA TRP A 160 -8.57 -9.69 -13.02
C TRP A 160 -8.99 -9.06 -11.69
N ALA A 161 -9.63 -9.85 -10.81
CA ALA A 161 -10.09 -9.37 -9.52
C ALA A 161 -8.94 -8.95 -8.61
N ILE A 162 -7.88 -9.76 -8.56
CA ILE A 162 -6.66 -9.46 -7.80
C ILE A 162 -6.01 -8.18 -8.35
N ARG A 163 -5.83 -8.07 -9.66
CA ARG A 163 -5.27 -6.88 -10.28
C ARG A 163 -6.06 -5.60 -9.96
N ASN A 164 -7.38 -5.64 -10.10
CA ASN A 164 -8.22 -4.48 -9.76
C ASN A 164 -8.17 -4.11 -8.28
N LYS A 165 -8.15 -5.12 -7.40
CA LYS A 165 -8.00 -4.89 -5.96
C LYS A 165 -6.66 -4.22 -5.64
N LEU A 166 -5.58 -4.67 -6.27
CA LEU A 166 -4.24 -4.11 -6.10
C LEU A 166 -4.15 -2.67 -6.61
N LEU A 167 -4.73 -2.38 -7.78
CA LEU A 167 -4.81 -1.01 -8.31
C LEU A 167 -5.52 -0.08 -7.31
N ASN A 168 -6.71 -0.46 -6.88
CA ASN A 168 -7.49 0.35 -5.93
C ASN A 168 -6.76 0.52 -4.58
N SER A 169 -6.05 -0.52 -4.13
CA SER A 169 -5.25 -0.45 -2.91
C SER A 169 -4.05 0.47 -3.08
N ALA A 170 -3.32 0.37 -4.20
CA ALA A 170 -2.18 1.23 -4.49
C ALA A 170 -2.59 2.72 -4.57
N GLU A 171 -3.72 3.02 -5.22
CA GLU A 171 -4.29 4.37 -5.26
C GLU A 171 -4.67 4.87 -3.86
N SER A 172 -5.41 4.06 -3.08
CA SER A 172 -5.83 4.43 -1.72
C SER A 172 -4.64 4.66 -0.80
N ILE A 173 -3.67 3.77 -0.81
CA ILE A 173 -2.45 3.84 0.00
C ILE A 173 -1.65 5.09 -0.39
N GLY A 174 -1.38 5.27 -1.67
CA GLY A 174 -0.59 6.39 -2.17
C GLY A 174 -1.22 7.74 -1.84
N MET A 175 -2.51 7.92 -2.16
CA MET A 175 -3.23 9.16 -1.85
C MET A 175 -3.28 9.45 -0.34
N ARG A 176 -3.48 8.42 0.49
CA ARG A 176 -3.51 8.58 1.95
C ARG A 176 -2.15 8.96 2.51
N ILE A 177 -1.07 8.37 2.01
CA ILE A 177 0.31 8.73 2.38
C ILE A 177 0.60 10.19 2.02
N GLU A 178 0.29 10.63 0.80
CA GLU A 178 0.47 12.02 0.37
C GLU A 178 -0.32 13.00 1.23
N TRP A 179 -1.59 12.68 1.49
CA TRP A 179 -2.44 13.52 2.33
C TRP A 179 -1.91 13.62 3.77
N MET A 180 -1.49 12.51 4.38
CA MET A 180 -0.92 12.51 5.73
C MET A 180 0.38 13.30 5.78
N GLN A 181 1.29 13.11 4.82
CA GLN A 181 2.53 13.86 4.72
C GLN A 181 2.26 15.37 4.62
N ALA A 182 1.33 15.78 3.77
CA ALA A 182 0.96 17.18 3.58
C ALA A 182 0.33 17.81 4.83
N LYS A 183 -0.34 17.01 5.67
CA LYS A 183 -0.96 17.44 6.91
C LYS A 183 -0.07 17.30 8.15
N GLY A 184 1.08 16.65 8.03
CA GLY A 184 1.94 16.32 9.15
C GLY A 184 1.30 15.34 10.15
N LEU A 185 0.46 14.42 9.65
CA LEU A 185 -0.26 13.42 10.45
C LEU A 185 0.46 12.07 10.41
N THR A 186 0.40 11.32 11.49
CA THR A 186 0.76 9.89 11.53
C THR A 186 -0.47 9.03 11.26
N LEU A 187 -0.26 7.76 10.90
CA LEU A 187 -1.36 6.83 10.66
C LEU A 187 -2.24 6.61 11.90
N ALA A 188 -1.65 6.64 13.10
CA ALA A 188 -2.37 6.57 14.37
C ALA A 188 -3.39 7.73 14.57
N GLN A 189 -3.12 8.90 14.00
CA GLN A 189 -3.98 10.11 14.12
C GLN A 189 -5.11 10.16 13.09
N VAL A 190 -5.11 9.25 12.13
CA VAL A 190 -6.16 9.16 11.11
C VAL A 190 -7.34 8.38 11.68
N SER A 191 -8.56 8.93 11.56
CA SER A 191 -9.81 8.22 11.84
C SER A 191 -10.12 7.22 10.71
N GLU A 192 -10.83 6.18 11.04
CA GLU A 192 -11.36 5.21 10.07
C GLU A 192 -12.32 5.86 9.07
#